data_a0e92be8b325c653f704e19e01875969
#
_entry.id   a0e92be8b325c653f704e19e01875969
#
_cell.length_a   1.000
_cell.length_b   1.000
_cell.length_c   1.000
_cell.angle_alpha   90.00
_cell.angle_beta   90.00
_cell.angle_gamma   90.00
#
_symmetry.space_group_name_H-M   'P 1'
#
loop_
_entity.id
_entity.type
_entity.pdbx_description
1 polymer ?
#
loop_
_entity_poly.entity_id
_entity_poly.type
_entity_poly.pdbx_seq_one_letter_code
_entity_poly.pdbx_strand_id
1 'polypeptide(L)'
;MKPHSHISRRDLLKGMGSIGLGLTVKPLAWSAPEPTRPVTFTDVATTSGITFRHDNAASPEKYLIETMGSGCGWIDYDQNGLLDLYLVNGAATRVYNPRRPLRSALYRNNGDGTFTDVTGKAGVGAEGLFGMGVAVGDYDNDGFPDLFVLGYGRCILYHNNGDGTFTDVTGRAGVENSGRWASSAAWFDYDNDGRLDLVIANYVDWSPDRNFYCGDTGPGMRSYCHPDDFHGQPPTLYHNNGDGTFTDVSKSSGVGLKGGNGLGIVTFDYDDDGWQDIFIANDHMPNFLFHNNRDGTFREVGYAAGVAVSSDGQFEAGMGTDAADTTGRGRMDLVVAHLDMQLARLYQNLGDQTFDDATMRSKIGYATYHMSEFGARFMDYDNDGARDLFMANGHVLDNIERYHADTHYAEPKLMFRNNGLGVFENVSDRLGPDFLLPRVSRGAAIGDFDNDGDLDILVNNNGQAPQLLRNDGGNANHWLEILLIGTKSNRDGVGARVKLSAGDLVLYDQRKGGMSYQSAQDPRLHFGLGQRSTVDSVEVLWPSGTVTKLASIKGDQAIAVKEGVGIVERAFPRVPAK
;
A
#
# COMPACT_ATOMS: atom_id res chain seq x y z
N MET A 1 -25.30 68.13 21.47
CA MET A 1 -24.26 67.17 21.16
C MET A 1 -23.95 66.41 22.42
N LYS A 2 -24.36 65.13 22.49
CA LYS A 2 -24.02 64.18 23.59
C LYS A 2 -22.95 63.19 23.09
N PRO A 3 -21.94 62.86 23.89
CA PRO A 3 -20.87 61.94 23.44
C PRO A 3 -21.33 60.49 23.48
N HIS A 4 -20.94 59.75 22.44
CA HIS A 4 -21.11 58.29 22.34
C HIS A 4 -20.20 57.58 23.33
N SER A 5 -20.77 56.75 24.19
CA SER A 5 -20.05 55.86 25.10
C SER A 5 -19.55 54.59 24.34
N HIS A 6 -18.24 54.37 24.29
CA HIS A 6 -17.62 53.13 23.83
C HIS A 6 -17.80 52.03 24.88
N ILE A 7 -18.52 50.98 24.51
CA ILE A 7 -18.57 49.72 25.30
C ILE A 7 -17.28 48.94 25.04
N SER A 8 -16.52 48.63 26.10
CA SER A 8 -15.28 47.89 25.97
C SER A 8 -15.56 46.38 25.83
N ARG A 9 -14.66 45.69 25.10
CA ARG A 9 -14.71 44.21 24.95
C ARG A 9 -14.79 43.44 26.27
N ARG A 10 -14.48 44.05 27.40
CA ARG A 10 -14.50 43.48 28.75
C ARG A 10 -15.91 43.44 29.36
N ASP A 11 -16.81 44.27 28.89
CA ASP A 11 -18.18 44.37 29.41
C ASP A 11 -19.14 43.42 28.70
N LEU A 12 -18.77 42.93 27.48
CA LEU A 12 -19.54 41.93 26.74
C LEU A 12 -19.41 40.51 27.31
N LEU A 13 -18.37 40.23 28.09
CA LEU A 13 -18.09 38.91 28.64
C LEU A 13 -18.71 38.64 30.04
N LYS A 14 -19.41 39.64 30.62
CA LYS A 14 -20.03 39.51 31.95
C LYS A 14 -21.53 39.22 31.93
N GLY A 15 -22.14 39.09 30.75
CA GLY A 15 -23.59 38.98 30.61
C GLY A 15 -24.18 37.64 30.20
N MET A 16 -23.38 36.56 30.12
CA MET A 16 -23.90 35.21 29.78
C MET A 16 -23.59 34.19 30.86
N GLY A 17 -24.20 34.34 32.00
CA GLY A 17 -24.36 33.26 32.96
C GLY A 17 -25.70 32.57 32.71
N SER A 18 -25.71 31.41 32.06
CA SER A 18 -26.88 30.53 32.04
C SER A 18 -26.37 29.07 31.95
N ILE A 19 -26.67 28.35 32.96
CA ILE A 19 -26.46 26.96 33.26
C ILE A 19 -26.92 26.07 32.10
N GLY A 20 -25.98 25.55 31.35
CA GLY A 20 -26.19 24.39 30.49
C GLY A 20 -25.36 23.24 31.05
N LEU A 21 -25.96 22.31 31.79
CA LEU A 21 -25.35 21.00 32.04
C LEU A 21 -25.27 20.24 30.71
N GLY A 22 -24.27 20.55 29.91
CA GLY A 22 -23.84 19.68 28.83
C GLY A 22 -23.03 18.54 29.44
N LEU A 23 -23.64 17.37 29.56
CA LEU A 23 -22.90 16.12 29.68
C LEU A 23 -22.05 15.98 28.41
N THR A 24 -20.84 16.53 28.43
CA THR A 24 -19.80 16.11 27.51
C THR A 24 -19.42 14.71 27.91
N VAL A 25 -20.05 13.71 27.31
CA VAL A 25 -19.49 12.38 27.21
C VAL A 25 -18.20 12.57 26.40
N LYS A 26 -17.07 12.76 27.08
CA LYS A 26 -15.76 12.55 26.44
C LYS A 26 -15.79 11.10 25.97
N PRO A 27 -15.57 10.79 24.70
CA PRO A 27 -15.29 9.41 24.33
C PRO A 27 -14.13 8.99 25.26
N LEU A 28 -14.30 7.90 25.98
CA LEU A 28 -13.17 7.27 26.67
C LEU A 28 -12.14 7.01 25.56
N ALA A 29 -11.01 7.69 25.65
CA ALA A 29 -9.91 7.43 24.74
C ALA A 29 -9.48 5.99 24.99
N TRP A 30 -9.85 5.09 24.07
CA TRP A 30 -9.37 3.73 24.08
C TRP A 30 -7.86 3.78 23.81
N SER A 31 -7.05 3.14 24.64
CA SER A 31 -5.63 2.92 24.37
C SER A 31 -5.42 1.44 24.16
N ALA A 32 -4.70 1.10 23.09
CA ALA A 32 -4.35 -0.27 22.78
C ALA A 32 -3.62 -0.92 23.98
N PRO A 33 -4.03 -2.10 24.43
CA PRO A 33 -3.34 -2.81 25.52
C PRO A 33 -1.98 -3.33 25.04
N GLU A 34 -1.04 -3.53 25.97
CA GLU A 34 0.21 -4.22 25.64
C GLU A 34 -0.06 -5.67 25.18
N PRO A 35 0.75 -6.21 24.25
CA PRO A 35 0.60 -7.58 23.78
C PRO A 35 0.62 -8.59 24.94
N THR A 36 -0.29 -9.52 24.94
CA THR A 36 -0.38 -10.56 25.98
C THR A 36 0.74 -11.60 25.87
N ARG A 37 1.35 -11.71 24.70
CA ARG A 37 2.53 -12.54 24.38
C ARG A 37 3.47 -11.76 23.48
N PRO A 38 4.79 -12.06 23.52
CA PRO A 38 5.72 -11.52 22.54
C PRO A 38 5.33 -11.95 21.13
N VAL A 39 5.32 -11.02 20.20
CA VAL A 39 5.21 -11.30 18.76
C VAL A 39 6.64 -11.34 18.18
N THR A 40 6.92 -12.34 17.34
CA THR A 40 8.17 -12.43 16.61
C THR A 40 7.89 -12.75 15.14
N PHE A 41 8.79 -12.35 14.25
CA PHE A 41 8.72 -12.70 12.83
C PHE A 41 9.85 -13.66 12.48
N THR A 42 9.52 -14.77 11.82
CA THR A 42 10.47 -15.80 11.35
C THR A 42 10.51 -15.80 9.83
N ASP A 43 11.70 -15.66 9.22
CA ASP A 43 11.87 -15.75 7.77
C ASP A 43 11.77 -17.22 7.31
N VAL A 44 10.62 -17.57 6.77
CA VAL A 44 10.32 -18.92 6.28
C VAL A 44 10.52 -19.09 4.77
N ALA A 45 10.97 -18.07 4.03
CA ALA A 45 11.06 -18.11 2.57
C ALA A 45 11.82 -19.35 2.06
N THR A 46 12.99 -19.62 2.60
CA THR A 46 13.82 -20.78 2.18
C THR A 46 13.20 -22.12 2.58
N THR A 47 12.67 -22.22 3.80
CA THR A 47 12.06 -23.46 4.32
C THR A 47 10.73 -23.77 3.64
N SER A 48 10.04 -22.76 3.14
CA SER A 48 8.81 -22.87 2.36
C SER A 48 9.05 -23.19 0.87
N GLY A 49 10.31 -23.38 0.44
CA GLY A 49 10.63 -23.76 -0.96
C GLY A 49 10.65 -22.59 -1.95
N ILE A 50 10.65 -21.34 -1.50
CA ILE A 50 10.80 -20.16 -2.36
C ILE A 50 12.27 -20.04 -2.75
N THR A 51 12.58 -20.29 -4.02
CA THR A 51 13.94 -20.26 -4.58
C THR A 51 14.22 -19.04 -5.44
N PHE A 52 13.26 -18.13 -5.54
CA PHE A 52 13.37 -16.90 -6.29
C PHE A 52 14.51 -16.01 -5.76
N ARG A 53 15.15 -15.32 -6.68
CA ARG A 53 16.10 -14.26 -6.38
C ARG A 53 15.88 -13.12 -7.36
N HIS A 54 15.64 -11.94 -6.84
CA HIS A 54 15.59 -10.74 -7.66
C HIS A 54 16.97 -10.47 -8.27
N ASP A 55 17.00 -10.08 -9.55
CA ASP A 55 18.18 -9.61 -10.26
C ASP A 55 17.87 -8.21 -10.81
N ASN A 56 18.48 -7.20 -10.22
CA ASN A 56 18.27 -5.82 -10.60
C ASN A 56 19.13 -5.37 -11.80
N ALA A 57 19.84 -6.30 -12.45
CA ALA A 57 20.74 -6.04 -13.55
C ALA A 57 21.87 -5.04 -13.22
N ALA A 58 22.34 -5.03 -11.98
CA ALA A 58 23.36 -4.09 -11.51
C ALA A 58 24.59 -4.06 -12.41
N SER A 59 25.02 -2.86 -12.80
CA SER A 59 26.09 -2.65 -13.77
C SER A 59 27.04 -1.53 -13.34
N PRO A 60 28.27 -1.48 -13.90
CA PRO A 60 29.17 -0.33 -13.70
C PRO A 60 28.61 0.98 -14.26
N GLU A 61 27.63 0.88 -15.18
CA GLU A 61 27.01 2.04 -15.82
C GLU A 61 25.95 2.72 -14.94
N LYS A 62 25.56 2.09 -13.80
CA LYS A 62 24.62 2.66 -12.83
C LYS A 62 23.34 3.17 -13.48
N TYR A 63 22.64 2.28 -14.17
CA TYR A 63 21.33 2.60 -14.75
C TYR A 63 20.31 2.82 -13.63
N LEU A 64 19.58 3.93 -13.68
CA LEU A 64 18.65 4.30 -12.61
C LEU A 64 17.61 3.21 -12.32
N ILE A 65 17.19 2.45 -13.33
CA ILE A 65 16.25 1.32 -13.18
C ILE A 65 16.77 0.21 -12.25
N GLU A 66 18.07 0.11 -12.03
CA GLU A 66 18.69 -0.91 -11.17
C GLU A 66 18.33 -0.72 -9.68
N THR A 67 17.89 0.50 -9.29
CA THR A 67 17.63 0.87 -7.90
C THR A 67 16.18 0.70 -7.46
N MET A 68 15.23 0.72 -8.41
CA MET A 68 13.82 1.00 -8.14
C MET A 68 12.94 -0.25 -8.08
N GLY A 69 13.28 -1.35 -8.76
CA GLY A 69 12.54 -2.61 -8.68
C GLY A 69 12.71 -3.22 -7.29
N SER A 70 11.80 -3.87 -6.83
CA SER A 70 11.30 -5.21 -6.85
C SER A 70 9.95 -5.29 -6.11
N GLY A 71 8.86 -5.24 -6.85
CA GLY A 71 7.52 -5.42 -6.29
C GLY A 71 7.17 -6.88 -6.00
N CYS A 72 6.15 -7.09 -5.19
CA CYS A 72 5.58 -8.40 -4.88
C CYS A 72 4.08 -8.30 -4.64
N GLY A 73 3.37 -9.43 -4.62
CA GLY A 73 1.94 -9.39 -4.36
C GLY A 73 1.36 -10.72 -3.92
N TRP A 74 0.28 -10.64 -3.16
CA TRP A 74 -0.58 -11.75 -2.81
C TRP A 74 -1.71 -11.90 -3.82
N ILE A 75 -2.06 -13.14 -4.13
CA ILE A 75 -3.15 -13.49 -5.03
C ILE A 75 -3.67 -14.89 -4.68
N ASP A 76 -4.98 -15.10 -4.59
CA ASP A 76 -5.61 -16.43 -4.55
C ASP A 76 -6.05 -16.77 -5.99
N TYR A 77 -5.07 -17.13 -6.87
CA TYR A 77 -5.31 -17.24 -8.31
C TYR A 77 -6.16 -18.45 -8.71
N ASP A 78 -6.16 -19.52 -7.91
CA ASP A 78 -6.96 -20.73 -8.16
C ASP A 78 -8.18 -20.84 -7.24
N GLN A 79 -8.47 -19.76 -6.46
CA GLN A 79 -9.62 -19.62 -5.57
C GLN A 79 -9.77 -20.73 -4.53
N ASN A 80 -8.66 -21.28 -4.07
CA ASN A 80 -8.65 -22.31 -3.05
C ASN A 80 -8.71 -21.77 -1.61
N GLY A 81 -8.71 -20.45 -1.42
CA GLY A 81 -8.74 -19.76 -0.14
C GLY A 81 -7.39 -19.63 0.54
N LEU A 82 -6.29 -19.91 -0.17
CA LEU A 82 -4.92 -19.71 0.26
C LEU A 82 -4.28 -18.60 -0.57
N LEU A 83 -3.46 -17.77 0.08
CA LEU A 83 -2.71 -16.74 -0.64
C LEU A 83 -1.50 -17.35 -1.33
N ASP A 84 -1.46 -17.22 -2.65
CA ASP A 84 -0.31 -17.44 -3.49
C ASP A 84 0.52 -16.17 -3.61
N LEU A 85 1.77 -16.24 -4.03
CA LEU A 85 2.61 -15.06 -4.12
C LEU A 85 3.19 -14.85 -5.52
N TYR A 86 3.23 -13.57 -5.95
CA TYR A 86 3.89 -13.15 -7.18
C TYR A 86 5.10 -12.26 -6.86
N LEU A 87 6.26 -12.58 -7.47
CA LEU A 87 7.51 -11.86 -7.28
C LEU A 87 7.99 -11.31 -8.61
N VAL A 88 8.17 -9.99 -8.68
CA VAL A 88 8.59 -9.28 -9.89
C VAL A 88 10.11 -9.31 -10.01
N ASN A 89 10.64 -9.47 -11.23
CA ASN A 89 12.08 -9.52 -11.51
C ASN A 89 12.51 -8.47 -12.54
N GLY A 90 13.80 -8.13 -12.54
CA GLY A 90 14.44 -7.35 -13.60
C GLY A 90 14.60 -8.14 -14.90
N ALA A 91 15.26 -7.54 -15.88
CA ALA A 91 15.57 -8.13 -17.17
C ALA A 91 16.98 -7.77 -17.64
N ALA A 92 17.43 -8.37 -18.74
CA ALA A 92 18.63 -7.95 -19.45
C ALA A 92 18.55 -6.48 -19.88
N THR A 93 19.70 -5.79 -19.86
CA THR A 93 19.81 -4.42 -20.35
C THR A 93 20.89 -4.35 -21.45
N ARG A 94 21.12 -3.18 -22.03
CA ARG A 94 22.22 -2.99 -23.02
C ARG A 94 23.62 -3.28 -22.43
N VAL A 95 23.76 -3.17 -21.12
CA VAL A 95 25.03 -3.26 -20.39
C VAL A 95 25.10 -4.47 -19.44
N TYR A 96 24.01 -5.20 -19.32
CA TYR A 96 23.91 -6.38 -18.46
C TYR A 96 23.22 -7.52 -19.19
N ASN A 97 23.92 -8.66 -19.29
CA ASN A 97 23.38 -9.89 -19.88
C ASN A 97 23.45 -11.02 -18.84
N PRO A 98 22.31 -11.44 -18.26
CA PRO A 98 22.27 -12.48 -17.24
C PRO A 98 22.62 -13.85 -17.83
N ARG A 99 23.21 -14.73 -17.02
CA ARG A 99 23.57 -16.10 -17.44
C ARG A 99 22.35 -16.97 -17.78
N ARG A 100 21.17 -16.62 -17.28
CA ARG A 100 19.88 -17.28 -17.53
C ARG A 100 18.85 -16.20 -17.80
N PRO A 101 17.85 -16.46 -18.65
CA PRO A 101 16.72 -15.54 -18.81
C PRO A 101 16.10 -15.24 -17.45
N LEU A 102 15.92 -13.95 -17.14
CA LEU A 102 15.24 -13.51 -15.94
C LEU A 102 13.74 -13.53 -16.20
N ARG A 103 13.00 -13.91 -15.18
CA ARG A 103 11.52 -13.90 -15.19
C ARG A 103 10.98 -13.57 -13.80
N SER A 104 9.81 -12.98 -13.77
CA SER A 104 8.97 -12.92 -12.57
C SER A 104 8.49 -14.33 -12.19
N ALA A 105 7.95 -14.52 -11.00
CA ALA A 105 7.56 -15.85 -10.54
C ALA A 105 6.25 -15.85 -9.76
N LEU A 106 5.38 -16.80 -10.11
CA LEU A 106 4.17 -17.15 -9.36
C LEU A 106 4.42 -18.43 -8.58
N TYR A 107 4.24 -18.36 -7.26
CA TYR A 107 4.36 -19.50 -6.36
C TYR A 107 2.99 -19.83 -5.78
N ARG A 108 2.55 -21.07 -6.01
CA ARG A 108 1.32 -21.61 -5.46
C ARG A 108 1.53 -22.05 -4.02
N ASN A 109 0.66 -21.65 -3.11
CA ASN A 109 0.60 -22.13 -1.73
C ASN A 109 0.01 -23.55 -1.70
N ASN A 110 0.76 -24.51 -1.14
CA ASN A 110 0.36 -25.92 -1.10
C ASN A 110 -0.57 -26.26 0.08
N GLY A 111 -0.81 -25.31 1.01
CA GLY A 111 -1.61 -25.53 2.22
C GLY A 111 -0.92 -26.35 3.29
N ASP A 112 0.40 -26.51 3.20
CA ASP A 112 1.23 -27.25 4.18
C ASP A 112 2.44 -26.44 4.67
N GLY A 113 2.42 -25.10 4.45
CA GLY A 113 3.52 -24.17 4.75
C GLY A 113 4.63 -24.18 3.69
N THR A 114 4.40 -24.81 2.52
CA THR A 114 5.33 -24.79 1.38
C THR A 114 4.68 -24.17 0.15
N PHE A 115 5.53 -23.72 -0.78
CA PHE A 115 5.13 -23.15 -2.05
C PHE A 115 5.75 -23.88 -3.23
N THR A 116 5.05 -23.92 -4.35
CA THR A 116 5.52 -24.53 -5.61
C THR A 116 5.59 -23.46 -6.71
N ASP A 117 6.74 -23.32 -7.37
CA ASP A 117 6.87 -22.45 -8.57
C ASP A 117 6.00 -23.00 -9.70
N VAL A 118 4.93 -22.29 -10.03
CA VAL A 118 3.98 -22.62 -11.10
C VAL A 118 4.08 -21.69 -12.30
N THR A 119 5.05 -20.76 -12.30
CA THR A 119 5.21 -19.69 -13.28
C THR A 119 5.12 -20.16 -14.72
N GLY A 120 5.87 -21.23 -15.07
CA GLY A 120 5.87 -21.76 -16.44
C GLY A 120 4.56 -22.41 -16.85
N LYS A 121 3.85 -23.06 -15.90
CA LYS A 121 2.52 -23.63 -16.14
C LYS A 121 1.48 -22.52 -16.28
N ALA A 122 1.54 -21.53 -15.40
CA ALA A 122 0.61 -20.40 -15.40
C ALA A 122 0.83 -19.43 -16.58
N GLY A 123 2.06 -19.38 -17.15
CA GLY A 123 2.36 -18.49 -18.29
C GLY A 123 2.60 -17.02 -17.92
N VAL A 124 3.01 -16.74 -16.67
CA VAL A 124 3.09 -15.36 -16.12
C VAL A 124 4.52 -14.90 -15.82
N GLY A 125 5.51 -15.42 -16.54
CA GLY A 125 6.93 -15.13 -16.31
C GLY A 125 7.35 -13.69 -16.64
N ALA A 126 6.59 -12.95 -17.42
CA ALA A 126 6.89 -11.58 -17.88
C ALA A 126 8.30 -11.45 -18.49
N GLU A 127 8.70 -12.43 -19.28
CA GLU A 127 10.04 -12.51 -19.86
C GLU A 127 10.36 -11.29 -20.72
N GLY A 128 11.56 -10.72 -20.50
CA GLY A 128 12.03 -9.53 -21.24
C GLY A 128 11.41 -8.21 -20.78
N LEU A 129 10.53 -8.22 -19.78
CA LEU A 129 10.08 -7.03 -19.08
C LEU A 129 11.07 -6.70 -17.94
N PHE A 130 11.63 -5.49 -17.91
CA PHE A 130 12.28 -4.99 -16.71
C PHE A 130 11.19 -4.59 -15.73
N GLY A 131 10.80 -5.56 -14.89
CA GLY A 131 9.66 -5.44 -14.01
C GLY A 131 9.93 -4.52 -12.83
N MET A 132 8.89 -3.82 -12.40
CA MET A 132 8.88 -2.94 -11.23
C MET A 132 7.94 -3.47 -10.17
N GLY A 133 6.66 -3.57 -10.46
CA GLY A 133 5.62 -3.89 -9.52
C GLY A 133 4.50 -4.76 -10.08
N VAL A 134 3.50 -5.02 -9.26
CA VAL A 134 2.30 -5.78 -9.63
C VAL A 134 1.08 -5.17 -8.95
N ALA A 135 -0.04 -5.14 -9.67
CA ALA A 135 -1.38 -4.90 -9.13
C ALA A 135 -2.28 -6.13 -9.43
N VAL A 136 -3.11 -6.50 -8.47
CA VAL A 136 -4.01 -7.66 -8.56
C VAL A 136 -5.45 -7.16 -8.45
N GLY A 137 -6.34 -7.61 -9.34
CA GLY A 137 -7.75 -7.28 -9.32
C GLY A 137 -8.52 -8.06 -10.38
N ASP A 138 -9.81 -8.31 -10.15
CA ASP A 138 -10.74 -8.96 -11.08
C ASP A 138 -11.35 -7.87 -11.98
N TYR A 139 -10.61 -7.53 -13.09
CA TYR A 139 -10.98 -6.37 -13.91
C TYR A 139 -12.22 -6.61 -14.78
N ASP A 140 -12.57 -7.86 -15.10
CA ASP A 140 -13.73 -8.20 -15.92
C ASP A 140 -14.89 -8.82 -15.12
N ASN A 141 -14.77 -8.85 -13.79
CA ASN A 141 -15.78 -9.35 -12.84
C ASN A 141 -16.15 -10.83 -13.05
N ASP A 142 -15.25 -11.66 -13.61
CA ASP A 142 -15.50 -13.09 -13.85
C ASP A 142 -15.33 -13.94 -12.58
N GLY A 143 -14.73 -13.35 -11.55
CA GLY A 143 -14.51 -13.94 -10.24
C GLY A 143 -13.09 -14.48 -10.03
N PHE A 144 -12.21 -14.40 -11.00
CA PHE A 144 -10.79 -14.79 -10.87
C PHE A 144 -9.90 -13.53 -10.88
N PRO A 145 -8.99 -13.39 -9.90
CA PRO A 145 -8.12 -12.23 -9.87
C PRO A 145 -7.08 -12.28 -10.99
N ASP A 146 -6.87 -11.15 -11.65
CA ASP A 146 -5.93 -10.95 -12.75
C ASP A 146 -4.64 -10.30 -12.27
N LEU A 147 -3.58 -10.38 -13.08
CA LEU A 147 -2.27 -9.80 -12.78
C LEU A 147 -1.95 -8.66 -13.75
N PHE A 148 -1.71 -7.45 -13.24
CA PHE A 148 -1.13 -6.35 -13.99
C PHE A 148 0.31 -6.14 -13.55
N VAL A 149 1.27 -6.53 -14.40
CA VAL A 149 2.70 -6.44 -14.12
C VAL A 149 3.27 -5.15 -14.70
N LEU A 150 3.79 -4.30 -13.82
CA LEU A 150 4.38 -3.01 -14.13
C LEU A 150 5.84 -3.15 -14.54
N GLY A 151 6.29 -2.33 -15.48
CA GLY A 151 7.67 -2.34 -15.90
C GLY A 151 8.17 -1.05 -16.54
N TYR A 152 9.44 -1.04 -16.82
CA TYR A 152 10.09 0.01 -17.59
C TYR A 152 9.79 -0.14 -19.08
N GLY A 153 9.20 0.90 -19.68
CA GLY A 153 8.88 0.97 -21.09
C GLY A 153 7.56 0.33 -21.50
N ARG A 154 7.01 -0.60 -20.72
CA ARG A 154 5.70 -1.22 -20.93
C ARG A 154 5.19 -1.93 -19.69
N CYS A 155 3.90 -2.28 -19.68
CA CYS A 155 3.24 -3.14 -18.70
C CYS A 155 2.66 -4.39 -19.39
N ILE A 156 2.23 -5.38 -18.59
CA ILE A 156 1.57 -6.59 -19.08
C ILE A 156 0.31 -6.84 -18.24
N LEU A 157 -0.84 -7.03 -18.91
CA LEU A 157 -2.07 -7.51 -18.28
C LEU A 157 -2.26 -8.99 -18.61
N TYR A 158 -2.24 -9.83 -17.59
CA TYR A 158 -2.53 -11.24 -17.65
C TYR A 158 -3.94 -11.51 -17.13
N HIS A 159 -4.83 -11.97 -18.02
CA HIS A 159 -6.18 -12.45 -17.66
C HIS A 159 -6.09 -13.88 -17.12
N ASN A 160 -6.71 -14.13 -15.97
CA ASN A 160 -6.78 -15.43 -15.33
C ASN A 160 -7.88 -16.29 -16.00
N ASN A 161 -7.50 -17.39 -16.63
CA ASN A 161 -8.44 -18.25 -17.35
C ASN A 161 -9.31 -19.15 -16.42
N GLY A 162 -9.12 -19.10 -15.09
CA GLY A 162 -9.85 -19.93 -14.12
C GLY A 162 -9.45 -21.43 -14.09
N ASP A 163 -8.44 -21.82 -14.88
CA ASP A 163 -7.93 -23.20 -14.96
C ASP A 163 -6.48 -23.36 -14.46
N GLY A 164 -5.98 -22.33 -13.81
CA GLY A 164 -4.61 -22.26 -13.30
C GLY A 164 -3.61 -21.75 -14.33
N THR A 165 -4.08 -21.20 -15.46
CA THR A 165 -3.27 -20.54 -16.49
C THR A 165 -3.73 -19.10 -16.70
N PHE A 166 -2.88 -18.29 -17.33
CA PHE A 166 -3.19 -16.90 -17.67
C PHE A 166 -2.94 -16.65 -19.15
N THR A 167 -3.64 -15.67 -19.70
CA THR A 167 -3.47 -15.19 -21.07
C THR A 167 -3.00 -13.73 -21.06
N ASP A 168 -1.90 -13.41 -21.75
CA ASP A 168 -1.51 -12.02 -22.00
C ASP A 168 -2.53 -11.35 -22.92
N VAL A 169 -3.28 -10.42 -22.36
CA VAL A 169 -4.33 -9.66 -23.07
C VAL A 169 -3.96 -8.18 -23.27
N THR A 170 -2.73 -7.80 -22.95
CA THR A 170 -2.25 -6.40 -22.92
C THR A 170 -2.60 -5.62 -24.18
N GLY A 171 -2.27 -6.18 -25.35
CA GLY A 171 -2.52 -5.51 -26.63
C GLY A 171 -4.01 -5.40 -26.97
N ARG A 172 -4.81 -6.42 -26.62
CA ARG A 172 -6.27 -6.39 -26.78
C ARG A 172 -6.91 -5.38 -25.84
N ALA A 173 -6.46 -5.38 -24.59
CA ALA A 173 -6.99 -4.50 -23.55
C ALA A 173 -6.58 -3.02 -23.76
N GLY A 174 -5.46 -2.76 -24.45
CA GLY A 174 -4.97 -1.41 -24.72
C GLY A 174 -4.28 -0.73 -23.52
N VAL A 175 -3.72 -1.51 -22.58
CA VAL A 175 -3.16 -1.01 -21.31
C VAL A 175 -1.63 -1.14 -21.23
N GLU A 176 -0.94 -1.24 -22.35
CA GLU A 176 0.52 -1.44 -22.38
C GLU A 176 1.32 -0.32 -21.69
N ASN A 177 0.78 0.89 -21.58
CA ASN A 177 1.46 2.08 -21.02
C ASN A 177 2.82 2.37 -21.71
N SER A 178 2.86 2.21 -23.04
CA SER A 178 4.07 2.20 -23.84
C SER A 178 4.94 3.43 -23.68
N GLY A 179 6.27 3.21 -23.57
CA GLY A 179 7.28 4.27 -23.47
C GLY A 179 7.33 4.97 -22.12
N ARG A 180 6.60 4.50 -21.12
CA ARG A 180 6.61 5.06 -19.76
C ARG A 180 7.32 4.13 -18.79
N TRP A 181 7.78 4.70 -17.70
CA TRP A 181 8.31 3.94 -16.57
C TRP A 181 7.23 3.82 -15.49
N ALA A 182 6.42 2.77 -15.58
CA ALA A 182 5.40 2.47 -14.58
C ALA A 182 6.05 2.02 -13.26
N SER A 183 5.72 2.68 -12.17
CA SER A 183 6.20 2.38 -10.81
C SER A 183 5.18 1.60 -10.00
N SER A 184 4.03 2.18 -9.69
CA SER A 184 2.94 1.55 -8.96
C SER A 184 1.61 1.71 -9.70
N ALA A 185 0.63 0.85 -9.41
CA ALA A 185 -0.71 0.96 -9.96
C ALA A 185 -1.78 0.58 -8.92
N ALA A 186 -3.00 1.04 -9.15
CA ALA A 186 -4.16 0.70 -8.37
C ALA A 186 -5.34 0.39 -9.28
N TRP A 187 -6.04 -0.70 -8.96
CA TRP A 187 -7.36 -0.99 -9.47
C TRP A 187 -8.41 -0.28 -8.62
N PHE A 188 -9.34 0.46 -9.21
CA PHE A 188 -10.40 1.15 -8.48
C PHE A 188 -11.54 1.52 -9.42
N ASP A 189 -12.71 1.76 -8.89
CA ASP A 189 -13.91 2.12 -9.64
C ASP A 189 -14.13 3.62 -9.45
N TYR A 190 -13.58 4.45 -10.37
CA TYR A 190 -13.57 5.90 -10.16
C TYR A 190 -14.90 6.57 -10.52
N ASP A 191 -15.73 5.93 -11.33
CA ASP A 191 -17.02 6.48 -11.76
C ASP A 191 -18.23 5.72 -11.20
N ASN A 192 -17.97 4.76 -10.28
CA ASN A 192 -18.98 3.93 -9.59
C ASN A 192 -19.88 3.16 -10.56
N ASP A 193 -19.35 2.70 -11.69
CA ASP A 193 -20.09 1.92 -12.69
C ASP A 193 -20.06 0.40 -12.42
N GLY A 194 -19.34 -0.03 -11.38
CA GLY A 194 -19.22 -1.42 -10.96
C GLY A 194 -18.11 -2.20 -11.66
N ARG A 195 -17.20 -1.53 -12.36
CA ARG A 195 -16.01 -2.11 -12.99
C ARG A 195 -14.74 -1.50 -12.43
N LEU A 196 -13.68 -2.30 -12.38
CA LEU A 196 -12.38 -1.78 -11.96
C LEU A 196 -11.68 -1.06 -13.12
N ASP A 197 -11.40 0.20 -12.94
CA ASP A 197 -10.51 1.03 -13.73
C ASP A 197 -9.08 0.90 -13.24
N LEU A 198 -8.11 1.45 -13.99
CA LEU A 198 -6.70 1.31 -13.67
C LEU A 198 -5.99 2.65 -13.66
N VAL A 199 -5.41 3.03 -12.52
CA VAL A 199 -4.49 4.18 -12.44
C VAL A 199 -3.06 3.71 -12.25
N ILE A 200 -2.12 4.35 -12.97
CA ILE A 200 -0.69 4.02 -12.95
C ILE A 200 0.10 5.29 -12.58
N ALA A 201 0.91 5.20 -11.55
CA ALA A 201 1.96 6.17 -11.27
C ALA A 201 3.14 5.90 -12.21
N ASN A 202 3.62 6.93 -12.88
CA ASN A 202 4.80 6.87 -13.73
C ASN A 202 5.93 7.69 -13.12
N TYR A 203 7.18 7.23 -13.28
CA TYR A 203 8.34 7.85 -12.64
C TYR A 203 8.95 8.94 -13.56
N VAL A 204 10.12 8.71 -14.10
CA VAL A 204 10.85 9.72 -14.89
C VAL A 204 11.12 9.24 -16.32
N ASP A 205 11.50 10.18 -17.20
CA ASP A 205 11.82 9.92 -18.61
C ASP A 205 13.28 9.46 -18.84
N TRP A 206 13.88 8.82 -17.83
CA TRP A 206 15.20 8.21 -17.97
C TRP A 206 15.24 7.20 -19.11
N SER A 207 16.37 7.13 -19.81
CA SER A 207 16.64 6.07 -20.79
C SER A 207 18.12 5.74 -20.86
N PRO A 208 18.52 4.55 -21.37
CA PRO A 208 19.92 4.20 -21.56
C PRO A 208 20.71 5.21 -22.40
N ASP A 209 20.05 5.91 -23.33
CA ASP A 209 20.68 6.92 -24.18
C ASP A 209 20.89 8.26 -23.45
N ARG A 210 20.24 8.44 -22.32
CA ARG A 210 20.34 9.62 -21.42
C ARG A 210 21.01 9.30 -20.10
N ASN A 211 21.75 8.18 -20.01
CA ASN A 211 22.48 7.79 -18.83
C ASN A 211 23.85 8.46 -18.81
N PHE A 212 24.01 9.53 -18.07
CA PHE A 212 25.28 10.24 -17.89
C PHE A 212 26.01 9.77 -16.63
N TYR A 213 27.22 10.30 -16.42
CA TYR A 213 28.00 9.99 -15.24
C TYR A 213 27.52 10.84 -14.05
N CYS A 214 27.17 10.19 -12.95
CA CYS A 214 26.81 10.82 -11.68
C CYS A 214 27.73 10.34 -10.57
N GLY A 215 27.89 11.15 -9.50
CA GLY A 215 28.83 10.90 -8.41
C GLY A 215 30.21 11.52 -8.68
N ASP A 216 31.15 11.29 -7.75
CA ASP A 216 32.52 11.80 -7.83
C ASP A 216 33.39 11.01 -8.80
N THR A 217 34.49 11.61 -9.27
CA THR A 217 35.36 11.02 -10.32
C THR A 217 36.38 9.99 -9.80
N GLY A 218 36.38 9.68 -8.50
CA GLY A 218 37.27 8.67 -7.90
C GLY A 218 36.90 7.23 -8.21
N PRO A 219 37.81 6.25 -8.05
CA PRO A 219 37.50 4.84 -8.21
C PRO A 219 36.37 4.39 -7.27
N GLY A 220 35.30 3.80 -7.84
CA GLY A 220 34.11 3.34 -7.10
C GLY A 220 33.22 4.47 -6.56
N MET A 221 33.40 5.70 -7.03
CA MET A 221 32.57 6.86 -6.64
C MET A 221 31.46 7.16 -7.63
N ARG A 222 31.36 6.43 -8.75
CA ARG A 222 30.19 6.54 -9.64
C ARG A 222 28.94 6.12 -8.91
N SER A 223 27.92 6.95 -8.93
CA SER A 223 26.63 6.75 -8.28
C SER A 223 25.50 6.71 -9.30
N TYR A 224 24.32 6.31 -8.87
CA TYR A 224 23.09 6.50 -9.63
C TYR A 224 22.74 7.98 -9.69
N CYS A 225 22.16 8.41 -10.81
CA CYS A 225 21.76 9.81 -10.99
C CYS A 225 20.52 10.15 -10.15
N HIS A 226 20.38 11.42 -9.82
CA HIS A 226 19.25 11.92 -9.06
C HIS A 226 18.01 12.06 -9.97
N PRO A 227 16.76 11.87 -9.48
CA PRO A 227 15.56 12.05 -10.28
C PRO A 227 15.41 13.46 -10.88
N ASP A 228 15.93 14.50 -10.23
CA ASP A 228 15.92 15.88 -10.72
C ASP A 228 16.71 16.08 -12.04
N ASP A 229 17.55 15.12 -12.42
CA ASP A 229 18.27 15.10 -13.69
C ASP A 229 17.36 14.74 -14.88
N PHE A 230 16.10 14.35 -14.62
CA PHE A 230 15.13 13.85 -15.59
C PHE A 230 13.79 14.58 -15.46
N HIS A 231 12.87 14.35 -16.40
CA HIS A 231 11.55 14.93 -16.33
C HIS A 231 10.55 13.89 -15.81
N GLY A 232 9.74 14.29 -14.83
CA GLY A 232 8.64 13.47 -14.33
C GLY A 232 7.60 13.16 -15.40
N GLN A 233 7.11 11.92 -15.41
CA GLN A 233 6.09 11.48 -16.33
C GLN A 233 4.69 11.66 -15.73
N PRO A 234 3.66 12.04 -16.51
CA PRO A 234 2.31 12.14 -15.99
C PRO A 234 1.74 10.77 -15.64
N PRO A 235 0.89 10.65 -14.59
CA PRO A 235 0.13 9.45 -14.31
C PRO A 235 -0.77 9.06 -15.50
N THR A 236 -1.13 7.78 -15.58
CA THR A 236 -2.06 7.27 -16.58
C THR A 236 -3.32 6.77 -15.90
N LEU A 237 -4.49 7.12 -16.43
CA LEU A 237 -5.79 6.61 -16.03
C LEU A 237 -6.48 5.92 -17.21
N TYR A 238 -6.82 4.67 -17.04
CA TYR A 238 -7.56 3.85 -18.00
C TYR A 238 -8.96 3.57 -17.49
N HIS A 239 -9.99 3.95 -18.27
CA HIS A 239 -11.38 3.60 -18.04
C HIS A 239 -11.69 2.22 -18.62
N ASN A 240 -12.34 1.36 -17.85
CA ASN A 240 -12.75 0.02 -18.26
C ASN A 240 -14.06 0.04 -19.07
N ASN A 241 -13.99 -0.29 -20.33
CA ASN A 241 -15.15 -0.25 -21.23
C ASN A 241 -16.16 -1.39 -20.98
N GLY A 242 -15.85 -2.37 -20.13
CA GLY A 242 -16.72 -3.52 -19.83
C GLY A 242 -16.75 -4.62 -20.89
N ASP A 243 -15.89 -4.56 -21.90
CA ASP A 243 -15.76 -5.55 -22.98
C ASP A 243 -14.35 -6.19 -23.03
N GLY A 244 -13.59 -6.01 -21.96
CA GLY A 244 -12.20 -6.45 -21.83
C GLY A 244 -11.19 -5.50 -22.49
N THR A 245 -11.62 -4.28 -22.87
CA THR A 245 -10.76 -3.20 -23.36
C THR A 245 -10.82 -1.99 -22.45
N PHE A 246 -9.82 -1.12 -22.54
CA PHE A 246 -9.73 0.10 -21.78
C PHE A 246 -9.52 1.32 -22.67
N THR A 247 -9.97 2.47 -22.21
CA THR A 247 -9.76 3.76 -22.88
C THR A 247 -8.83 4.63 -22.01
N ASP A 248 -7.74 5.14 -22.59
CA ASP A 248 -6.89 6.14 -21.91
C ASP A 248 -7.65 7.46 -21.74
N VAL A 249 -8.06 7.74 -20.51
CA VAL A 249 -8.76 8.98 -20.13
C VAL A 249 -7.88 9.94 -19.34
N SER A 250 -6.57 9.72 -19.29
CA SER A 250 -5.63 10.49 -18.47
C SER A 250 -5.77 11.99 -18.66
N LYS A 251 -5.88 12.46 -19.92
CA LYS A 251 -6.00 13.89 -20.22
C LYS A 251 -7.41 14.42 -19.97
N SER A 252 -8.44 13.70 -20.39
CA SER A 252 -9.85 14.11 -20.24
C SER A 252 -10.27 14.12 -18.77
N SER A 253 -9.77 13.19 -17.97
CA SER A 253 -10.03 13.15 -16.54
C SER A 253 -9.26 14.21 -15.73
N GLY A 254 -8.21 14.80 -16.28
CA GLY A 254 -7.35 15.76 -15.58
C GLY A 254 -6.15 15.14 -14.86
N VAL A 255 -6.14 13.82 -14.62
CA VAL A 255 -5.06 13.11 -13.89
C VAL A 255 -3.73 13.21 -14.62
N GLY A 256 -3.72 13.07 -15.94
CA GLY A 256 -2.51 13.08 -16.79
C GLY A 256 -2.09 14.46 -17.29
N LEU A 257 -2.57 15.57 -16.72
CA LEU A 257 -2.24 16.93 -17.20
C LEU A 257 -0.87 17.42 -16.72
N LYS A 258 -0.34 16.86 -15.63
CA LYS A 258 0.91 17.29 -15.00
C LYS A 258 1.83 16.09 -14.77
N GLY A 259 3.11 16.23 -15.13
CA GLY A 259 4.14 15.23 -14.81
C GLY A 259 4.48 15.25 -13.34
N GLY A 260 4.79 14.07 -12.80
CA GLY A 260 5.30 13.85 -11.45
C GLY A 260 6.33 12.73 -11.48
N ASN A 261 7.12 12.60 -10.41
CA ASN A 261 8.04 11.48 -10.21
C ASN A 261 7.32 10.42 -9.36
N GLY A 262 6.15 9.93 -9.84
CA GLY A 262 5.28 9.08 -9.04
C GLY A 262 5.89 7.73 -8.72
N LEU A 263 5.85 7.33 -7.44
CA LEU A 263 6.35 6.05 -6.95
C LEU A 263 5.29 5.25 -6.19
N GLY A 264 4.83 5.72 -5.03
CA GLY A 264 3.73 5.10 -4.29
C GLY A 264 2.37 5.60 -4.76
N ILE A 265 1.35 4.75 -4.66
CA ILE A 265 -0.04 5.12 -4.97
C ILE A 265 -0.98 4.50 -3.94
N VAL A 266 -2.00 5.26 -3.54
CA VAL A 266 -3.14 4.73 -2.78
C VAL A 266 -4.43 5.35 -3.29
N THR A 267 -5.46 4.53 -3.47
CA THR A 267 -6.82 5.00 -3.79
C THR A 267 -7.72 4.79 -2.58
N PHE A 268 -8.40 5.85 -2.16
CA PHE A 268 -9.27 5.86 -0.99
C PHE A 268 -10.21 7.06 -1.02
N ASP A 269 -11.30 7.00 -0.31
CA ASP A 269 -12.22 8.12 -0.10
C ASP A 269 -11.70 8.94 1.08
N TYR A 270 -11.01 10.08 0.81
CA TYR A 270 -10.36 10.85 1.88
C TYR A 270 -11.29 11.84 2.58
N ASP A 271 -12.38 12.24 1.93
CA ASP A 271 -13.32 13.23 2.46
C ASP A 271 -14.70 12.67 2.79
N ASP A 272 -14.85 11.34 2.79
CA ASP A 272 -16.05 10.57 3.16
C ASP A 272 -17.26 10.87 2.26
N ASP A 273 -17.02 11.21 0.98
CA ASP A 273 -18.06 11.57 0.03
C ASP A 273 -18.64 10.38 -0.77
N GLY A 274 -18.03 9.20 -0.62
CA GLY A 274 -18.43 7.94 -1.27
C GLY A 274 -17.79 7.71 -2.63
N TRP A 275 -16.83 8.54 -3.04
CA TRP A 275 -16.06 8.41 -4.27
C TRP A 275 -14.58 8.25 -3.96
N GLN A 276 -13.92 7.42 -4.73
CA GLN A 276 -12.49 7.19 -4.49
C GLN A 276 -11.64 8.28 -5.13
N ASP A 277 -10.69 8.76 -4.36
CA ASP A 277 -9.66 9.72 -4.74
C ASP A 277 -8.33 9.00 -4.98
N ILE A 278 -7.34 9.71 -5.54
CA ILE A 278 -6.03 9.15 -5.85
C ILE A 278 -4.96 9.98 -5.15
N PHE A 279 -4.15 9.34 -4.30
CA PHE A 279 -2.92 9.95 -3.81
C PHE A 279 -1.71 9.30 -4.47
N ILE A 280 -0.75 10.12 -4.92
CA ILE A 280 0.53 9.68 -5.50
C ILE A 280 1.67 10.36 -4.75
N ALA A 281 2.52 9.56 -4.13
CA ALA A 281 3.78 10.01 -3.56
C ALA A 281 4.79 10.24 -4.70
N ASN A 282 5.36 11.44 -4.76
CA ASN A 282 6.30 11.85 -5.78
C ASN A 282 7.71 12.04 -5.20
N ASP A 283 8.71 11.49 -5.88
CA ASP A 283 10.12 11.61 -5.51
C ASP A 283 10.66 13.00 -5.89
N HIS A 284 11.08 13.78 -4.91
CA HIS A 284 11.59 15.16 -5.06
C HIS A 284 10.65 16.14 -5.80
N MET A 285 9.35 15.85 -5.80
CA MET A 285 8.31 16.72 -6.35
C MET A 285 7.13 16.80 -5.37
N PRO A 286 6.22 17.80 -5.52
CA PRO A 286 4.99 17.81 -4.74
C PRO A 286 4.19 16.52 -4.93
N ASN A 287 3.73 15.91 -3.84
CA ASN A 287 2.80 14.81 -3.92
C ASN A 287 1.48 15.27 -4.55
N PHE A 288 0.81 14.36 -5.24
CA PHE A 288 -0.50 14.64 -5.83
C PHE A 288 -1.61 14.02 -4.96
N LEU A 289 -2.66 14.79 -4.72
CA LEU A 289 -3.97 14.33 -4.27
C LEU A 289 -5.01 14.76 -5.29
N PHE A 290 -5.53 13.81 -6.05
CA PHE A 290 -6.57 14.05 -7.04
C PHE A 290 -7.94 13.77 -6.40
N HIS A 291 -8.70 14.83 -6.13
CA HIS A 291 -10.08 14.77 -5.67
C HIS A 291 -11.00 14.43 -6.83
N ASN A 292 -11.86 13.44 -6.65
CA ASN A 292 -12.85 12.99 -7.63
C ASN A 292 -14.04 13.96 -7.70
N ASN A 293 -14.27 14.60 -8.84
CA ASN A 293 -15.37 15.55 -9.02
C ASN A 293 -16.73 14.88 -9.27
N ARG A 294 -16.83 13.54 -9.29
CA ARG A 294 -18.04 12.73 -9.53
C ARG A 294 -18.65 12.89 -10.93
N ASP A 295 -17.89 13.37 -11.87
CA ASP A 295 -18.28 13.58 -13.27
C ASP A 295 -17.29 12.96 -14.27
N GLY A 296 -16.45 12.04 -13.79
CA GLY A 296 -15.39 11.41 -14.57
C GLY A 296 -14.10 12.24 -14.64
N THR A 297 -14.04 13.36 -13.90
CA THR A 297 -12.86 14.22 -13.83
C THR A 297 -12.31 14.32 -12.41
N PHE A 298 -11.03 14.73 -12.32
CA PHE A 298 -10.33 14.93 -11.06
C PHE A 298 -9.73 16.32 -10.99
N ARG A 299 -9.64 16.83 -9.78
CA ARG A 299 -8.95 18.09 -9.46
C ARG A 299 -7.77 17.79 -8.53
N GLU A 300 -6.57 18.21 -8.91
CA GLU A 300 -5.40 18.11 -8.03
C GLU A 300 -5.54 19.13 -6.88
N VAL A 301 -5.52 18.63 -5.63
CA VAL A 301 -5.77 19.43 -4.41
C VAL A 301 -4.68 19.26 -3.34
N GLY A 302 -3.56 18.59 -3.64
CA GLY A 302 -2.53 18.25 -2.66
C GLY A 302 -2.02 19.42 -1.83
N TYR A 303 -1.81 20.59 -2.46
CA TYR A 303 -1.45 21.81 -1.73
C TYR A 303 -2.59 22.31 -0.83
N ALA A 304 -3.81 22.31 -1.32
CA ALA A 304 -4.97 22.78 -0.54
C ALA A 304 -5.28 21.83 0.62
N ALA A 305 -5.09 20.54 0.40
CA ALA A 305 -5.29 19.51 1.42
C ALA A 305 -4.11 19.41 2.42
N GLY A 306 -2.96 20.04 2.15
CA GLY A 306 -1.81 20.04 3.06
C GLY A 306 -0.92 18.81 2.99
N VAL A 307 -0.95 18.04 1.88
CA VAL A 307 -0.17 16.79 1.71
C VAL A 307 0.86 16.84 0.58
N ALA A 308 0.94 17.98 -0.14
CA ALA A 308 1.83 18.11 -1.30
C ALA A 308 3.30 18.22 -0.93
N VAL A 309 3.61 18.82 0.21
CA VAL A 309 4.97 19.15 0.65
C VAL A 309 5.07 18.98 2.17
N SER A 310 6.30 18.95 2.69
CA SER A 310 6.55 18.97 4.13
C SER A 310 6.02 20.24 4.81
N SER A 311 5.93 20.24 6.13
CA SER A 311 5.43 21.39 6.92
C SER A 311 6.28 22.66 6.77
N ASP A 312 7.54 22.55 6.33
CA ASP A 312 8.45 23.66 6.00
C ASP A 312 8.51 23.96 4.49
N GLY A 313 7.62 23.36 3.69
CA GLY A 313 7.46 23.62 2.26
C GLY A 313 8.50 22.97 1.35
N GLN A 314 9.21 21.94 1.83
CA GLN A 314 10.20 21.22 1.03
C GLN A 314 9.55 20.11 0.20
N PHE A 315 10.13 19.82 -0.97
CA PHE A 315 9.85 18.63 -1.74
C PHE A 315 10.67 17.48 -1.18
N GLU A 316 10.01 16.40 -0.81
CA GLU A 316 10.67 15.22 -0.24
C GLU A 316 10.60 14.05 -1.21
N ALA A 317 11.45 13.05 -1.01
CA ALA A 317 11.54 11.87 -1.86
C ALA A 317 10.41 10.87 -1.50
N GLY A 318 9.19 11.16 -1.93
CA GLY A 318 8.02 10.33 -1.64
C GLY A 318 8.09 8.96 -2.31
N MET A 319 8.09 7.87 -1.49
CA MET A 319 8.21 6.48 -1.91
C MET A 319 6.86 5.74 -1.75
N GLY A 320 6.78 4.78 -0.85
CA GLY A 320 5.55 4.05 -0.55
C GLY A 320 4.55 4.88 0.27
N THR A 321 3.27 4.55 0.14
CA THR A 321 2.19 5.24 0.83
C THR A 321 1.03 4.31 1.18
N ASP A 322 0.35 4.57 2.28
CA ASP A 322 -0.88 3.88 2.67
C ASP A 322 -1.79 4.81 3.47
N ALA A 323 -3.08 4.47 3.54
CA ALA A 323 -4.07 5.21 4.30
C ALA A 323 -4.83 4.27 5.25
N ALA A 324 -4.97 4.66 6.53
CA ALA A 324 -5.73 3.92 7.53
C ALA A 324 -6.23 4.82 8.66
N ASP A 325 -7.26 4.37 9.37
CA ASP A 325 -7.70 5.05 10.60
C ASP A 325 -6.75 4.70 11.76
N THR A 326 -5.82 5.60 12.07
CA THR A 326 -4.83 5.40 13.15
C THR A 326 -5.34 5.79 14.53
N THR A 327 -6.52 6.36 14.63
CA THR A 327 -7.04 6.99 15.86
C THR A 327 -8.47 6.59 16.22
N GLY A 328 -9.09 5.64 15.50
CA GLY A 328 -10.45 5.15 15.76
C GLY A 328 -11.55 6.20 15.49
N ARG A 329 -11.30 7.17 14.60
CA ARG A 329 -12.25 8.25 14.29
C ARG A 329 -13.06 8.01 13.02
N GLY A 330 -12.79 6.92 12.31
CA GLY A 330 -13.40 6.59 11.03
C GLY A 330 -12.87 7.38 9.85
N ARG A 331 -11.71 8.04 9.99
CA ARG A 331 -11.06 8.84 8.95
C ARG A 331 -9.71 8.25 8.60
N MET A 332 -9.40 8.19 7.32
CA MET A 332 -8.15 7.64 6.83
C MET A 332 -7.03 8.67 6.92
N ASP A 333 -6.10 8.46 7.85
CA ASP A 333 -4.82 9.17 7.93
C ASP A 333 -3.88 8.60 6.86
N LEU A 334 -2.91 9.41 6.38
CA LEU A 334 -2.03 9.06 5.27
C LEU A 334 -0.58 8.99 5.73
N VAL A 335 0.14 7.92 5.39
CA VAL A 335 1.60 7.81 5.56
C VAL A 335 2.31 7.91 4.22
N VAL A 336 3.47 8.60 4.21
CA VAL A 336 4.39 8.65 3.07
C VAL A 336 5.79 8.31 3.57
N ALA A 337 6.41 7.29 2.99
CA ALA A 337 7.80 6.90 3.20
C ALA A 337 8.75 7.82 2.42
N HIS A 338 9.94 8.06 2.95
CA HIS A 338 10.94 8.95 2.35
C HIS A 338 12.35 8.32 2.40
N LEU A 339 13.32 8.97 1.73
CA LEU A 339 14.73 8.58 1.81
C LEU A 339 15.40 9.14 3.07
N ASP A 340 16.62 8.67 3.33
CA ASP A 340 17.47 9.13 4.43
C ASP A 340 17.62 10.66 4.45
N MET A 341 17.87 11.20 5.64
CA MET A 341 17.91 12.64 5.95
C MET A 341 16.56 13.37 5.77
N GLN A 342 15.49 12.62 5.49
CA GLN A 342 14.10 13.06 5.51
C GLN A 342 13.32 12.25 6.56
N LEU A 343 12.09 12.65 6.86
CA LEU A 343 11.26 11.96 7.83
C LEU A 343 10.11 11.28 7.10
N ALA A 344 9.81 10.02 7.40
CA ALA A 344 8.50 9.49 7.02
C ALA A 344 7.39 10.40 7.55
N ARG A 345 6.43 10.75 6.70
CA ARG A 345 5.34 11.67 7.05
C ARG A 345 4.09 10.92 7.43
N LEU A 346 3.46 11.38 8.50
CA LEU A 346 2.10 10.98 8.86
C LEU A 346 1.22 12.23 8.79
N TYR A 347 0.25 12.21 7.88
CA TYR A 347 -0.74 13.25 7.72
C TYR A 347 -2.06 12.80 8.34
N GLN A 348 -2.50 13.49 9.39
CA GLN A 348 -3.75 13.20 10.08
C GLN A 348 -4.92 13.88 9.39
N ASN A 349 -5.92 13.12 8.99
CA ASN A 349 -7.11 13.62 8.34
C ASN A 349 -8.01 14.40 9.32
N LEU A 350 -8.27 15.68 9.05
CA LEU A 350 -9.10 16.55 9.89
C LEU A 350 -10.60 16.45 9.58
N GLY A 351 -10.98 15.83 8.42
CA GLY A 351 -12.36 15.63 7.99
C GLY A 351 -13.06 16.86 7.40
N ASP A 352 -12.28 17.86 7.02
CA ASP A 352 -12.73 19.05 6.30
C ASP A 352 -11.99 19.20 4.95
N GLN A 353 -11.66 18.06 4.34
CA GLN A 353 -10.85 17.94 3.11
C GLN A 353 -9.38 18.36 3.30
N THR A 354 -8.91 18.47 4.54
CA THR A 354 -7.53 18.83 4.86
C THR A 354 -6.88 17.83 5.79
N PHE A 355 -5.55 17.85 5.78
CA PHE A 355 -4.71 17.05 6.66
C PHE A 355 -3.78 17.95 7.48
N ASP A 356 -3.38 17.47 8.65
CA ASP A 356 -2.38 18.11 9.50
C ASP A 356 -1.15 17.19 9.62
N ASP A 357 0.05 17.74 9.48
CA ASP A 357 1.31 16.99 9.65
C ASP A 357 1.47 16.54 11.10
N ALA A 358 1.23 15.26 11.32
CA ALA A 358 1.32 14.61 12.62
C ALA A 358 2.70 13.98 12.90
N THR A 359 3.65 14.05 11.98
CA THR A 359 4.93 13.33 11.99
C THR A 359 5.65 13.39 13.33
N MET A 360 5.80 14.58 13.89
CA MET A 360 6.53 14.75 15.14
C MET A 360 5.72 14.30 16.38
N ARG A 361 4.42 14.58 16.41
CA ARG A 361 3.57 14.20 17.53
C ARG A 361 3.27 12.70 17.56
N SER A 362 3.27 12.06 16.39
CA SER A 362 3.12 10.60 16.26
C SER A 362 4.36 9.81 16.65
N LYS A 363 5.53 10.45 16.72
CA LYS A 363 6.86 9.89 17.04
C LYS A 363 7.48 8.98 15.98
N ILE A 364 6.90 8.85 14.78
CA ILE A 364 7.53 8.03 13.71
C ILE A 364 8.79 8.71 13.15
N GLY A 365 8.84 10.05 13.09
CA GLY A 365 9.83 10.79 12.32
C GLY A 365 11.28 10.54 12.73
N TYR A 366 11.62 10.54 14.02
CA TYR A 366 13.02 10.42 14.43
C TYR A 366 13.65 9.07 14.11
N ALA A 367 12.89 7.99 14.15
CA ALA A 367 13.42 6.66 13.87
C ALA A 367 13.66 6.42 12.36
N THR A 368 13.07 7.24 11.51
CA THR A 368 13.14 7.13 10.06
C THR A 368 14.23 8.01 9.43
N TYR A 369 14.76 9.02 10.13
CA TYR A 369 15.68 10.02 9.59
C TYR A 369 16.95 9.46 8.93
N HIS A 370 17.45 8.31 9.38
CA HIS A 370 18.65 7.65 8.82
C HIS A 370 18.30 6.40 8.01
N MET A 371 17.05 6.26 7.59
CA MET A 371 16.55 5.12 6.82
C MET A 371 16.03 5.58 5.48
N SER A 372 16.06 4.69 4.51
CA SER A 372 15.47 4.88 3.19
C SER A 372 14.29 3.93 3.07
N GLU A 373 13.11 4.44 3.36
CA GLU A 373 11.90 3.62 3.37
C GLU A 373 11.29 3.52 1.97
N PHE A 374 10.81 2.34 1.60
CA PHE A 374 10.10 2.07 0.36
C PHE A 374 8.70 1.53 0.62
N GLY A 375 8.54 0.26 0.92
CA GLY A 375 7.25 -0.31 1.24
C GLY A 375 6.75 0.20 2.60
N ALA A 376 5.69 1.00 2.62
CA ALA A 376 5.04 1.47 3.84
C ALA A 376 3.62 0.92 3.91
N ARG A 377 3.23 0.31 5.04
CA ARG A 377 1.92 -0.32 5.18
C ARG A 377 1.42 -0.28 6.62
N PHE A 378 0.18 0.18 6.79
CA PHE A 378 -0.55 0.02 8.04
C PHE A 378 -1.06 -1.42 8.18
N MET A 379 -0.84 -2.02 9.35
CA MET A 379 -1.28 -3.36 9.72
C MET A 379 -1.55 -3.42 11.22
N ASP A 380 -2.28 -4.41 11.68
CA ASP A 380 -2.45 -4.71 13.10
C ASP A 380 -1.69 -6.03 13.37
N TYR A 381 -0.38 -5.92 13.71
CA TYR A 381 0.50 -7.09 13.77
C TYR A 381 0.30 -7.93 15.04
N ASP A 382 -0.28 -7.35 16.10
CA ASP A 382 -0.52 -8.02 17.38
C ASP A 382 -2.01 -8.21 17.71
N ASN A 383 -2.88 -7.91 16.73
CA ASN A 383 -4.35 -8.05 16.82
C ASN A 383 -4.98 -7.30 18.00
N ASP A 384 -4.37 -6.18 18.43
CA ASP A 384 -4.88 -5.38 19.55
C ASP A 384 -6.01 -4.41 19.14
N GLY A 385 -6.24 -4.24 17.84
CA GLY A 385 -7.25 -3.37 17.24
C GLY A 385 -6.72 -2.01 16.79
N ALA A 386 -5.46 -1.67 17.04
CA ALA A 386 -4.83 -0.46 16.55
C ALA A 386 -4.09 -0.71 15.22
N ARG A 387 -4.04 0.28 14.35
CA ARG A 387 -3.26 0.21 13.11
C ARG A 387 -1.81 0.60 13.37
N ASP A 388 -0.93 -0.39 13.36
CA ASP A 388 0.52 -0.24 13.43
C ASP A 388 1.10 0.12 12.06
N LEU A 389 2.39 0.44 12.00
CA LEU A 389 3.04 0.84 10.76
C LEU A 389 4.30 0.02 10.51
N PHE A 390 4.32 -0.74 9.42
CA PHE A 390 5.48 -1.44 8.90
C PHE A 390 6.17 -0.64 7.80
N MET A 391 7.52 -0.64 7.77
CA MET A 391 8.33 -0.05 6.72
C MET A 391 9.45 -0.98 6.27
N ALA A 392 9.56 -1.17 4.95
CA ALA A 392 10.62 -1.94 4.29
C ALA A 392 11.71 -0.97 3.81
N ASN A 393 12.94 -1.13 4.29
CA ASN A 393 14.02 -0.17 4.12
C ASN A 393 15.18 -0.72 3.30
N GLY A 394 15.92 0.18 2.66
CA GLY A 394 17.12 -0.13 1.90
C GLY A 394 17.50 1.01 0.96
N HIS A 395 18.74 1.50 1.08
CA HIS A 395 19.19 2.68 0.37
C HIS A 395 19.21 2.49 -1.17
N VAL A 396 19.15 3.59 -1.93
CA VAL A 396 19.25 3.59 -3.40
C VAL A 396 20.69 3.49 -3.90
N LEU A 397 21.64 4.07 -3.18
CA LEU A 397 23.04 4.10 -3.57
C LEU A 397 23.80 2.91 -2.94
N ASP A 398 24.29 1.99 -3.77
CA ASP A 398 25.06 0.81 -3.34
C ASP A 398 26.47 1.13 -2.84
N ASN A 399 26.85 2.40 -2.84
CA ASN A 399 28.12 2.92 -2.34
C ASN A 399 27.94 4.06 -1.33
N ILE A 400 26.76 4.16 -0.69
CA ILE A 400 26.42 5.26 0.22
C ILE A 400 27.39 5.41 1.37
N GLU A 401 27.93 4.31 1.91
CA GLU A 401 28.91 4.32 3.01
C GLU A 401 30.19 5.08 2.67
N ARG A 402 30.44 5.37 1.39
CA ARG A 402 31.58 6.20 0.94
C ARG A 402 31.30 7.70 1.09
N TYR A 403 30.04 8.08 1.18
CA TYR A 403 29.59 9.46 1.32
C TYR A 403 29.13 9.74 2.76
N HIS A 404 28.43 8.79 3.38
CA HIS A 404 27.84 8.90 4.72
C HIS A 404 28.14 7.65 5.53
N ALA A 405 29.03 7.75 6.53
CA ALA A 405 29.51 6.61 7.31
C ALA A 405 28.42 5.94 8.17
N ASP A 406 27.37 6.68 8.52
CA ASP A 406 26.27 6.23 9.37
C ASP A 406 25.05 5.76 8.58
N THR A 407 25.10 5.78 7.24
CA THR A 407 24.05 5.32 6.35
C THR A 407 24.50 4.06 5.61
N HIS A 408 23.66 3.05 5.48
CA HIS A 408 24.01 1.76 4.91
C HIS A 408 23.14 1.42 3.69
N TYR A 409 23.71 0.69 2.73
CA TYR A 409 22.96 0.23 1.56
C TYR A 409 21.88 -0.78 1.93
N ALA A 410 22.22 -1.75 2.79
CA ALA A 410 21.26 -2.70 3.35
C ALA A 410 20.81 -2.20 4.74
N GLU A 411 19.51 -2.07 4.93
CA GLU A 411 18.92 -1.50 6.14
C GLU A 411 17.94 -2.48 6.81
N PRO A 412 17.79 -2.43 8.15
CA PRO A 412 16.76 -3.20 8.85
C PRO A 412 15.37 -2.62 8.57
N LYS A 413 14.35 -3.44 8.69
CA LYS A 413 12.95 -3.03 8.62
C LYS A 413 12.54 -2.29 9.89
N LEU A 414 11.49 -1.49 9.81
CA LEU A 414 10.90 -0.83 10.96
C LEU A 414 9.45 -1.30 11.20
N MET A 415 9.10 -1.43 12.47
CA MET A 415 7.73 -1.62 12.94
C MET A 415 7.46 -0.62 14.05
N PHE A 416 6.38 0.12 13.88
CA PHE A 416 5.90 1.09 14.85
C PHE A 416 4.56 0.64 15.39
N ARG A 417 4.51 0.33 16.68
CA ARG A 417 3.28 -0.03 17.39
C ARG A 417 2.48 1.23 17.72
N ASN A 418 1.22 1.25 17.35
CA ASN A 418 0.29 2.33 17.64
C ASN A 418 -0.40 2.09 19.00
N ASN A 419 -0.51 3.12 19.80
CA ASN A 419 -1.27 3.06 21.05
C ASN A 419 -2.80 3.27 20.88
N GLY A 420 -3.33 3.23 19.65
CA GLY A 420 -4.73 3.50 19.34
C GLY A 420 -5.11 4.99 19.27
N LEU A 421 -4.16 5.89 19.51
CA LEU A 421 -4.36 7.34 19.50
C LEU A 421 -3.48 8.06 18.47
N GLY A 422 -2.90 7.31 17.52
CA GLY A 422 -1.98 7.86 16.50
C GLY A 422 -0.62 8.24 17.05
N VAL A 423 -0.21 7.65 18.18
CA VAL A 423 1.14 7.79 18.74
C VAL A 423 1.82 6.42 18.70
N PHE A 424 2.98 6.39 18.07
CA PHE A 424 3.68 5.17 17.71
C PHE A 424 4.95 4.98 18.56
N GLU A 425 5.28 3.73 18.86
CA GLU A 425 6.54 3.30 19.45
C GLU A 425 7.29 2.40 18.49
N ASN A 426 8.58 2.66 18.24
CA ASN A 426 9.41 1.75 17.48
C ASN A 426 9.67 0.48 18.30
N VAL A 427 9.15 -0.66 17.82
CA VAL A 427 9.24 -1.97 18.49
C VAL A 427 10.10 -2.97 17.70
N SER A 428 10.77 -2.52 16.65
CA SER A 428 11.51 -3.36 15.70
C SER A 428 12.49 -4.33 16.36
N ASP A 429 13.15 -3.90 17.44
CA ASP A 429 14.14 -4.67 18.20
C ASP A 429 13.53 -5.84 19.02
N ARG A 430 12.21 -5.86 19.18
CA ARG A 430 11.47 -6.90 19.93
C ARG A 430 10.93 -8.02 19.03
N LEU A 431 10.97 -7.85 17.70
CA LEU A 431 10.30 -8.71 16.72
C LEU A 431 11.17 -9.85 16.19
N GLY A 432 12.31 -10.10 16.78
CA GLY A 432 13.21 -11.20 16.45
C GLY A 432 14.31 -10.86 15.44
N PRO A 433 15.34 -11.72 15.34
CA PRO A 433 16.53 -11.44 14.54
C PRO A 433 16.28 -11.40 13.03
N ASP A 434 15.32 -12.21 12.52
CA ASP A 434 15.00 -12.27 11.10
C ASP A 434 14.33 -10.97 10.62
N PHE A 435 13.53 -10.33 11.49
CA PHE A 435 12.94 -9.02 11.22
C PHE A 435 14.03 -7.95 11.08
N LEU A 436 15.01 -7.95 11.96
CA LEU A 436 16.12 -6.98 11.98
C LEU A 436 17.20 -7.24 10.92
N LEU A 437 17.14 -8.37 10.20
CA LEU A 437 18.15 -8.71 9.21
C LEU A 437 18.19 -7.66 8.09
N PRO A 438 19.32 -6.91 7.94
CA PRO A 438 19.41 -5.85 6.94
C PRO A 438 19.28 -6.40 5.52
N ARG A 439 18.47 -5.72 4.69
CA ARG A 439 18.25 -6.01 3.27
C ARG A 439 18.14 -4.71 2.49
N VAL A 440 18.17 -4.83 1.18
CA VAL A 440 17.83 -3.72 0.28
C VAL A 440 16.36 -3.90 -0.12
N SER A 441 15.48 -3.63 0.83
CA SER A 441 14.06 -3.90 0.65
C SER A 441 13.38 -2.86 -0.25
N ARG A 442 12.33 -3.28 -0.97
CA ARG A 442 11.52 -2.41 -1.84
C ARG A 442 10.03 -2.70 -1.63
N GLY A 443 9.45 -3.53 -2.47
CA GLY A 443 8.07 -3.93 -2.35
C GLY A 443 7.80 -4.74 -1.10
N ALA A 444 6.67 -4.46 -0.46
CA ALA A 444 6.18 -5.20 0.69
C ALA A 444 4.66 -5.42 0.58
N ALA A 445 4.25 -6.66 0.79
CA ALA A 445 2.87 -7.08 0.76
C ALA A 445 2.50 -7.78 2.08
N ILE A 446 1.41 -7.33 2.70
CA ILE A 446 0.90 -7.85 3.97
C ILE A 446 -0.29 -8.78 3.68
N GLY A 447 -0.37 -9.92 4.39
CA GLY A 447 -1.48 -10.87 4.29
C GLY A 447 -1.27 -12.06 5.21
N ASP A 448 -2.34 -12.72 5.59
CA ASP A 448 -2.34 -13.97 6.36
C ASP A 448 -2.24 -15.15 5.38
N PHE A 449 -1.00 -15.61 5.08
CA PHE A 449 -0.80 -16.65 4.05
C PHE A 449 -1.09 -18.05 4.54
N ASP A 450 -1.10 -18.28 5.85
CA ASP A 450 -1.37 -19.58 6.44
C ASP A 450 -2.75 -19.66 7.14
N ASN A 451 -3.53 -18.58 7.03
CA ASN A 451 -4.90 -18.46 7.56
C ASN A 451 -4.98 -18.77 9.07
N ASP A 452 -3.96 -18.38 9.82
CA ASP A 452 -3.93 -18.61 11.26
C ASP A 452 -4.39 -17.41 12.08
N GLY A 453 -4.55 -16.26 11.40
CA GLY A 453 -5.19 -15.05 11.92
C GLY A 453 -4.23 -14.00 12.39
N ASP A 454 -2.96 -14.12 12.10
CA ASP A 454 -2.04 -13.00 12.23
C ASP A 454 -1.44 -12.61 10.86
N LEU A 455 -1.08 -11.34 10.74
CA LEU A 455 -0.63 -10.80 9.46
C LEU A 455 0.86 -11.04 9.25
N ASP A 456 1.19 -11.66 8.12
CA ASP A 456 2.53 -11.94 7.64
C ASP A 456 3.03 -10.87 6.67
N ILE A 457 4.34 -10.86 6.43
CA ILE A 457 5.00 -9.85 5.60
C ILE A 457 5.82 -10.52 4.51
N LEU A 458 5.43 -10.33 3.25
CA LEU A 458 6.23 -10.67 2.08
C LEU A 458 7.03 -9.44 1.65
N VAL A 459 8.36 -9.55 1.58
CA VAL A 459 9.25 -8.48 1.11
C VAL A 459 10.08 -8.97 -0.06
N ASN A 460 10.04 -8.27 -1.19
CA ASN A 460 10.96 -8.48 -2.29
C ASN A 460 12.15 -7.52 -2.17
N ASN A 461 13.36 -8.05 -2.16
CA ASN A 461 14.59 -7.31 -1.90
C ASN A 461 15.38 -7.10 -3.19
N ASN A 462 15.83 -5.88 -3.46
CA ASN A 462 16.55 -5.50 -4.68
C ASN A 462 17.90 -6.25 -4.80
N GLY A 463 18.09 -7.01 -5.89
CA GLY A 463 19.29 -7.82 -6.13
C GLY A 463 19.48 -9.00 -5.17
N GLN A 464 18.48 -9.35 -4.34
CA GLN A 464 18.57 -10.34 -3.26
C GLN A 464 17.40 -11.35 -3.32
N ALA A 465 17.43 -12.35 -2.42
CA ALA A 465 16.30 -13.24 -2.20
C ALA A 465 15.17 -12.48 -1.45
N PRO A 466 13.89 -12.82 -1.70
CA PRO A 466 12.79 -12.28 -0.93
C PRO A 466 12.83 -12.78 0.52
N GLN A 467 12.07 -12.13 1.39
CA GLN A 467 11.77 -12.63 2.73
C GLN A 467 10.26 -12.88 2.84
N LEU A 468 9.89 -14.01 3.42
CA LEU A 468 8.54 -14.29 3.89
C LEU A 468 8.61 -14.36 5.42
N LEU A 469 8.28 -13.26 6.05
CA LEU A 469 8.32 -13.08 7.49
C LEU A 469 6.97 -13.52 8.07
N ARG A 470 6.91 -14.77 8.55
CA ARG A 470 5.74 -15.28 9.24
C ARG A 470 5.66 -14.66 10.62
N ASN A 471 4.49 -14.17 10.97
CA ASN A 471 4.17 -13.71 12.31
C ASN A 471 3.99 -14.93 13.23
N ASP A 472 4.66 -14.93 14.36
CA ASP A 472 4.55 -15.99 15.36
C ASP A 472 4.03 -15.37 16.67
N GLY A 473 2.71 -15.23 16.80
CA GLY A 473 2.07 -14.83 18.06
C GLY A 473 1.07 -13.67 18.03
N GLY A 474 0.86 -13.00 16.89
CA GLY A 474 -0.17 -11.97 16.75
C GLY A 474 -1.56 -12.51 17.03
N ASN A 475 -1.84 -13.76 16.66
CA ASN A 475 -3.10 -14.46 16.92
C ASN A 475 -3.31 -14.92 18.39
N ALA A 476 -2.49 -14.47 19.32
CA ALA A 476 -2.78 -14.58 20.75
C ALA A 476 -3.97 -13.69 21.18
N ASN A 477 -4.26 -12.64 20.42
CA ASN A 477 -5.48 -11.86 20.48
C ASN A 477 -6.49 -12.37 19.45
N HIS A 478 -7.78 -12.05 19.63
CA HIS A 478 -8.83 -12.41 18.70
C HIS A 478 -8.81 -11.51 17.47
N TRP A 479 -9.37 -12.00 16.36
CA TRP A 479 -9.37 -11.33 15.05
C TRP A 479 -10.61 -11.67 14.22
N LEU A 480 -10.83 -10.91 13.16
CA LEU A 480 -11.81 -11.20 12.10
C LEU A 480 -11.27 -10.72 10.76
N GLU A 481 -11.27 -11.60 9.76
CA GLU A 481 -10.98 -11.22 8.38
C GLU A 481 -12.25 -11.22 7.53
N ILE A 482 -12.34 -10.26 6.61
CA ILE A 482 -13.51 -10.08 5.76
C ILE A 482 -13.10 -9.96 4.29
N LEU A 483 -13.45 -10.97 3.49
CA LEU A 483 -13.40 -10.87 2.03
C LEU A 483 -14.71 -10.27 1.52
N LEU A 484 -14.64 -9.18 0.79
CA LEU A 484 -15.79 -8.52 0.18
C LEU A 484 -16.02 -9.05 -1.23
N ILE A 485 -17.28 -9.29 -1.59
CA ILE A 485 -17.70 -9.78 -2.92
C ILE A 485 -18.83 -8.89 -3.43
N GLY A 486 -18.49 -7.98 -4.35
CA GLY A 486 -19.46 -7.12 -5.00
C GLY A 486 -20.40 -7.85 -5.95
N THR A 487 -21.56 -7.27 -6.21
CA THR A 487 -22.54 -7.77 -7.16
C THR A 487 -23.11 -6.67 -8.05
N LYS A 488 -23.32 -5.47 -7.50
CA LYS A 488 -23.61 -4.23 -8.21
C LYS A 488 -22.37 -3.33 -8.23
N SER A 489 -21.61 -3.37 -7.15
CA SER A 489 -20.26 -2.82 -7.08
C SER A 489 -19.30 -3.74 -7.82
N ASN A 490 -18.08 -3.26 -8.12
CA ASN A 490 -17.02 -4.12 -8.64
C ASN A 490 -16.83 -5.36 -7.76
N ARG A 491 -16.43 -6.46 -8.38
CA ARG A 491 -16.36 -7.79 -7.76
C ARG A 491 -15.48 -7.83 -6.51
N ASP A 492 -14.38 -7.10 -6.52
CA ASP A 492 -13.40 -7.05 -5.42
C ASP A 492 -13.86 -6.17 -4.25
N GLY A 493 -15.01 -5.49 -4.38
CA GLY A 493 -15.53 -4.59 -3.37
C GLY A 493 -14.63 -3.37 -3.10
N VAL A 494 -13.74 -3.03 -4.05
CA VAL A 494 -12.87 -1.84 -3.92
C VAL A 494 -13.73 -0.58 -3.80
N GLY A 495 -13.44 0.26 -2.81
CA GLY A 495 -14.24 1.43 -2.45
C GLY A 495 -15.26 1.16 -1.34
N ALA A 496 -15.53 -0.11 -0.98
CA ALA A 496 -16.41 -0.42 0.13
C ALA A 496 -15.78 0.02 1.47
N ARG A 497 -16.65 0.56 2.34
CA ARG A 497 -16.26 1.01 3.70
C ARG A 497 -16.87 0.08 4.72
N VAL A 498 -16.04 -0.36 5.67
CA VAL A 498 -16.44 -1.30 6.73
C VAL A 498 -16.33 -0.62 8.08
N LYS A 499 -17.42 -0.70 8.85
CA LYS A 499 -17.44 -0.39 10.28
C LYS A 499 -17.71 -1.66 11.06
N LEU A 500 -16.84 -1.97 12.02
CA LEU A 500 -16.95 -3.11 12.92
C LEU A 500 -17.09 -2.61 14.36
N SER A 501 -17.99 -3.21 15.13
CA SER A 501 -18.16 -2.92 16.57
C SER A 501 -18.09 -4.20 17.39
N ALA A 502 -17.28 -4.21 18.45
CA ALA A 502 -17.11 -5.31 19.38
C ALA A 502 -16.97 -4.75 20.81
N GLY A 503 -18.04 -4.75 21.60
CA GLY A 503 -18.10 -4.10 22.91
C GLY A 503 -17.86 -2.60 22.82
N ASP A 504 -16.78 -2.14 23.43
CA ASP A 504 -16.32 -0.74 23.41
C ASP A 504 -15.38 -0.41 22.23
N LEU A 505 -14.94 -1.42 21.47
CA LEU A 505 -14.08 -1.25 20.30
C LEU A 505 -14.91 -0.94 19.05
N VAL A 506 -14.53 0.11 18.33
CA VAL A 506 -15.11 0.44 17.02
C VAL A 506 -13.95 0.64 16.05
N LEU A 507 -13.96 -0.13 14.96
CA LEU A 507 -12.93 -0.12 13.93
C LEU A 507 -13.52 0.26 12.58
N TYR A 508 -12.71 0.94 11.76
CA TYR A 508 -13.07 1.35 10.41
C TYR A 508 -11.95 0.95 9.44
N ASP A 509 -12.35 0.53 8.25
CA ASP A 509 -11.42 0.35 7.13
C ASP A 509 -12.12 0.57 5.80
N GLN A 510 -11.34 0.77 4.75
CA GLN A 510 -11.80 0.84 3.36
C GLN A 510 -11.09 -0.24 2.53
N ARG A 511 -11.83 -0.91 1.63
CA ARG A 511 -11.21 -1.80 0.65
C ARG A 511 -10.54 -0.94 -0.43
N LYS A 512 -9.23 -0.83 -0.36
CA LYS A 512 -8.39 -0.03 -1.26
C LYS A 512 -7.90 -0.88 -2.43
N GLY A 513 -7.73 -0.29 -3.60
CA GLY A 513 -7.28 -0.99 -4.81
C GLY A 513 -5.77 -0.98 -5.02
N GLY A 514 -5.04 -0.08 -4.38
CA GLY A 514 -3.58 0.01 -4.40
C GLY A 514 -3.07 0.69 -3.14
N MET A 515 -1.88 0.32 -2.70
CA MET A 515 -1.19 0.89 -1.54
C MET A 515 0.24 0.38 -1.45
N SER A 516 1.06 0.97 -0.56
CA SER A 516 2.46 0.63 -0.35
C SER A 516 3.34 1.07 -1.55
N TYR A 517 4.32 0.28 -1.92
CA TYR A 517 5.26 0.51 -3.01
C TYR A 517 5.28 -0.71 -3.93
N GLN A 518 4.83 -0.55 -5.19
CA GLN A 518 4.95 -1.58 -6.23
C GLN A 518 4.31 -2.94 -5.90
N SER A 519 3.40 -3.01 -4.93
CA SER A 519 2.98 -4.29 -4.34
C SER A 519 1.46 -4.41 -4.22
N ALA A 520 0.98 -5.65 -4.38
CA ALA A 520 -0.43 -6.01 -4.18
C ALA A 520 -0.62 -6.73 -2.84
N GLN A 521 -1.62 -6.30 -2.08
CA GLN A 521 -1.91 -6.78 -0.73
C GLN A 521 -2.95 -7.90 -0.74
N ASP A 522 -3.08 -8.61 0.40
CA ASP A 522 -4.23 -9.49 0.65
C ASP A 522 -5.55 -8.73 0.41
N PRO A 523 -6.49 -9.28 -0.37
CA PRO A 523 -7.78 -8.64 -0.61
C PRO A 523 -8.69 -8.59 0.63
N ARG A 524 -8.41 -9.36 1.67
CA ARG A 524 -9.19 -9.37 2.91
C ARG A 524 -8.92 -8.13 3.76
N LEU A 525 -9.98 -7.60 4.39
CA LEU A 525 -9.84 -6.61 5.45
C LEU A 525 -9.64 -7.34 6.77
N HIS A 526 -8.56 -7.02 7.48
CA HIS A 526 -8.19 -7.63 8.73
C HIS A 526 -8.53 -6.72 9.91
N PHE A 527 -9.14 -7.26 10.96
CA PHE A 527 -9.53 -6.55 12.17
C PHE A 527 -9.06 -7.32 13.41
N GLY A 528 -8.09 -6.79 14.13
CA GLY A 528 -7.75 -7.26 15.48
C GLY A 528 -8.84 -6.88 16.47
N LEU A 529 -9.16 -7.78 17.37
CA LEU A 529 -10.26 -7.63 18.33
C LEU A 529 -9.78 -7.55 19.78
N GLY A 530 -8.48 -7.67 20.02
CA GLY A 530 -7.90 -7.78 21.34
C GLY A 530 -8.46 -9.00 22.07
N GLN A 531 -9.01 -8.80 23.25
CA GLN A 531 -9.58 -9.88 24.08
C GLN A 531 -11.07 -10.17 23.77
N ARG A 532 -11.63 -9.60 22.70
CA ARG A 532 -13.06 -9.72 22.36
C ARG A 532 -13.26 -10.86 21.38
N SER A 533 -13.88 -11.95 21.82
CA SER A 533 -14.13 -13.15 21.00
C SER A 533 -15.38 -13.07 20.12
N THR A 534 -16.11 -11.95 20.17
CA THR A 534 -17.35 -11.76 19.40
C THR A 534 -17.44 -10.32 18.91
N VAL A 535 -17.82 -10.16 17.64
CA VAL A 535 -18.16 -8.90 17.00
C VAL A 535 -19.68 -8.70 17.10
N ASP A 536 -20.11 -7.58 17.68
CA ASP A 536 -21.53 -7.25 17.84
C ASP A 536 -22.18 -6.94 16.49
N SER A 537 -21.48 -6.15 15.65
CA SER A 537 -22.00 -5.79 14.32
C SER A 537 -20.87 -5.49 13.35
N VAL A 538 -21.12 -5.82 12.07
CA VAL A 538 -20.34 -5.33 10.92
C VAL A 538 -21.32 -4.64 9.97
N GLU A 539 -21.00 -3.42 9.57
CA GLU A 539 -21.72 -2.67 8.56
C GLU A 539 -20.78 -2.40 7.38
N VAL A 540 -21.19 -2.86 6.19
CA VAL A 540 -20.48 -2.64 4.93
C VAL A 540 -21.29 -1.69 4.09
N LEU A 541 -20.75 -0.50 3.81
CA LEU A 541 -21.26 0.46 2.84
C LEU A 541 -20.54 0.22 1.51
N TRP A 542 -21.27 -0.27 0.52
CA TRP A 542 -20.74 -0.58 -0.80
C TRP A 542 -20.75 0.63 -1.74
N PRO A 543 -19.85 0.72 -2.73
CA PRO A 543 -19.85 1.80 -3.73
C PRO A 543 -21.21 2.01 -4.42
N SER A 544 -21.96 0.94 -4.64
CA SER A 544 -23.34 0.99 -5.18
C SER A 544 -24.36 1.72 -4.29
N GLY A 545 -23.98 2.13 -3.08
CA GLY A 545 -24.88 2.63 -2.04
C GLY A 545 -25.64 1.56 -1.27
N THR A 546 -25.47 0.26 -1.61
CA THR A 546 -26.02 -0.85 -0.82
C THR A 546 -25.37 -0.86 0.56
N VAL A 547 -26.14 -1.22 1.60
CA VAL A 547 -25.62 -1.43 2.96
C VAL A 547 -25.90 -2.87 3.38
N THR A 548 -24.84 -3.60 3.73
CA THR A 548 -24.93 -4.96 4.31
C THR A 548 -24.63 -4.87 5.80
N LYS A 549 -25.56 -5.39 6.64
CA LYS A 549 -25.39 -5.43 8.10
C LYS A 549 -25.37 -6.86 8.59
N LEU A 550 -24.36 -7.17 9.40
CA LEU A 550 -24.19 -8.46 10.05
C LEU A 550 -24.18 -8.25 11.56
N ALA A 551 -24.57 -9.26 12.32
CA ALA A 551 -24.60 -9.19 13.78
C ALA A 551 -24.15 -10.51 14.41
N SER A 552 -23.57 -10.40 15.61
CA SER A 552 -23.18 -11.54 16.45
C SER A 552 -22.25 -12.53 15.74
N ILE A 553 -21.13 -12.00 15.18
CA ILE A 553 -20.12 -12.80 14.48
C ILE A 553 -19.05 -13.23 15.47
N LYS A 554 -18.69 -14.52 15.46
CA LYS A 554 -17.54 -15.00 16.26
C LYS A 554 -16.23 -14.45 15.69
N GLY A 555 -15.28 -14.16 16.56
CA GLY A 555 -13.89 -13.94 16.17
C GLY A 555 -13.19 -15.22 15.70
N ASP A 556 -11.91 -15.11 15.41
CA ASP A 556 -10.98 -16.17 15.01
C ASP A 556 -11.41 -16.93 13.74
N GLN A 557 -11.88 -16.19 12.75
CA GLN A 557 -12.26 -16.72 11.43
C GLN A 557 -12.15 -15.68 10.32
N ALA A 558 -11.96 -16.15 9.10
CA ALA A 558 -12.19 -15.40 7.89
C ALA A 558 -13.62 -15.67 7.37
N ILE A 559 -14.32 -14.62 6.92
CA ILE A 559 -15.65 -14.69 6.33
C ILE A 559 -15.69 -14.04 4.95
N ALA A 560 -16.53 -14.53 4.06
CA ALA A 560 -16.85 -13.87 2.81
C ALA A 560 -18.20 -13.17 2.91
N VAL A 561 -18.24 -11.88 2.61
CA VAL A 561 -19.47 -11.05 2.68
C VAL A 561 -19.83 -10.61 1.26
N LYS A 562 -20.99 -11.08 0.79
CA LYS A 562 -21.50 -10.76 -0.55
C LYS A 562 -22.50 -9.62 -0.47
N GLU A 563 -22.34 -8.64 -1.35
CA GLU A 563 -23.19 -7.45 -1.44
C GLU A 563 -24.68 -7.82 -1.58
N GLY A 564 -25.51 -7.24 -0.71
CA GLY A 564 -26.97 -7.46 -0.69
C GLY A 564 -27.42 -8.84 -0.21
N VAL A 565 -26.49 -9.74 0.14
CA VAL A 565 -26.79 -11.11 0.61
C VAL A 565 -26.36 -11.30 2.06
N GLY A 566 -25.17 -10.89 2.44
CA GLY A 566 -24.53 -11.15 3.74
C GLY A 566 -23.44 -12.23 3.64
N ILE A 567 -23.21 -12.98 4.72
CA ILE A 567 -22.17 -14.02 4.75
C ILE A 567 -22.52 -15.13 3.76
N VAL A 568 -21.55 -15.53 2.95
CA VAL A 568 -21.63 -16.65 2.01
C VAL A 568 -20.54 -17.67 2.33
N GLU A 569 -20.78 -18.93 1.95
CA GLU A 569 -19.82 -19.99 2.15
C GLU A 569 -18.61 -19.80 1.22
N ARG A 570 -17.42 -19.73 1.82
CA ARG A 570 -16.11 -19.79 1.16
C ARG A 570 -15.13 -20.46 2.11
N ALA A 571 -14.30 -21.36 1.59
CA ALA A 571 -13.27 -22.02 2.38
C ALA A 571 -12.06 -21.08 2.56
N PHE A 572 -11.54 -21.04 3.77
CA PHE A 572 -10.24 -20.43 4.13
C PHE A 572 -9.49 -21.50 4.95
N PRO A 573 -8.83 -22.46 4.28
CA PRO A 573 -8.20 -23.58 4.97
C PRO A 573 -6.99 -23.12 5.76
N ARG A 574 -6.97 -23.44 7.05
CA ARG A 574 -5.83 -23.12 7.92
C ARG A 574 -4.64 -24.01 7.58
N VAL A 575 -3.48 -23.39 7.41
CA VAL A 575 -2.22 -24.13 7.19
C VAL A 575 -1.65 -24.55 8.54
N PRO A 576 -1.28 -25.82 8.74
CA PRO A 576 -0.68 -26.26 9.99
C PRO A 576 0.67 -25.58 10.24
N ALA A 577 0.87 -25.03 11.44
CA ALA A 577 2.18 -24.54 11.86
C ALA A 577 3.19 -25.71 11.85
N LYS A 578 4.32 -25.55 11.15
CA LYS A 578 5.43 -26.54 11.14
C LYS A 578 6.41 -26.28 12.26
#